data_21c4b916b03f44f9fd18407dc49b16a6
#
_entry.id   21c4b916b03f44f9fd18407dc49b16a6
#
_cell.length_a   1.000
_cell.length_b   1.000
_cell.length_c   1.000
_cell.angle_alpha   90.00
_cell.angle_beta   90.00
_cell.angle_gamma   90.00
#
_symmetry.space_group_name_H-M   'P 1'
#
loop_
_entity.id
_entity.type
_entity.pdbx_description
1 polymer ?
#
loop_
_entity_poly.entity_id
_entity_poly.type
_entity_poly.pdbx_seq_one_letter_code
_entity_poly.pdbx_strand_id
1 'polypeptide(L)'
;MSTTTPLSYRVNLSDNSRTIAERDAMLTAPGFGKYFTDHMIAIRWDSTQGWHDAEVLPYGPLLLDPAASVLHYGQEIFEGIKAYRHADGSIWTFRPEANGARLQRSARRLALPELPVVDFVESLRQLIAVDGHWAPGEVETSLYFRPFMIADEAFLGVRAAQKASYYVIASPAGAYFAKGVAPVAIWLSTDYARAAKGGTGAAKCGGNYAASLLPQQEAVAQGCSQVLFLDPVEGKYLEELGGMNVFLVYKDGSLVTPELSGSILEGITRDSILQLARDRGIKVVERKVTLQEWRDGVASGEITEVFACGTAAVVTPIGQLKGKDFSVGDLNAPAGEVTMSLRQELTDIQYGRLPDRHGWLVKLSA
;
A
#
# COMPACT_ATOMS: atom_id res chain seq x y z
N MET A 1 -8.41 25.38 9.38
CA MET A 1 -7.60 24.66 8.37
C MET A 1 -7.09 25.70 7.40
N SER A 2 -5.78 25.90 7.33
CA SER A 2 -5.20 26.84 6.36
C SER A 2 -5.40 26.22 4.96
N THR A 3 -6.19 26.86 4.12
CA THR A 3 -6.35 26.50 2.71
C THR A 3 -5.11 26.98 1.96
N THR A 4 -4.04 26.20 2.03
CA THR A 4 -2.90 26.43 1.14
C THR A 4 -3.33 26.10 -0.28
N THR A 5 -3.13 27.03 -1.21
CA THR A 5 -3.33 26.77 -2.64
C THR A 5 -2.26 25.75 -3.08
N PRO A 6 -2.62 24.73 -3.88
CA PRO A 6 -1.65 23.78 -4.41
C PRO A 6 -0.56 24.47 -5.24
N LEU A 7 0.59 23.79 -5.35
CA LEU A 7 1.67 24.20 -6.26
C LEU A 7 1.14 24.26 -7.70
N SER A 8 1.66 25.22 -8.48
CA SER A 8 1.40 25.28 -9.91
C SER A 8 2.36 24.36 -10.66
N TYR A 9 1.85 23.61 -11.63
CA TYR A 9 2.64 22.63 -12.39
C TYR A 9 3.04 23.15 -13.76
N ARG A 10 4.28 22.92 -14.11
CA ARG A 10 4.75 23.00 -15.51
C ARG A 10 4.53 21.65 -16.17
N VAL A 11 3.89 21.64 -17.34
CA VAL A 11 3.57 20.41 -18.06
C VAL A 11 4.46 20.26 -19.27
N ASN A 12 5.31 19.23 -19.25
CA ASN A 12 6.20 18.84 -20.34
C ASN A 12 5.77 17.46 -20.84
N LEU A 13 5.03 17.44 -21.95
CA LEU A 13 4.52 16.20 -22.51
C LEU A 13 5.62 15.42 -23.24
N SER A 14 5.49 14.10 -23.26
CA SER A 14 6.39 13.21 -24.00
C SER A 14 6.13 13.30 -25.52
N ASP A 15 7.18 13.54 -26.29
CA ASP A 15 7.12 13.43 -27.75
C ASP A 15 7.02 11.98 -28.25
N ASN A 16 7.26 11.01 -27.36
CA ASN A 16 7.28 9.58 -27.64
C ASN A 16 6.24 8.81 -26.80
N SER A 17 5.08 9.40 -26.57
CA SER A 17 3.95 8.70 -25.92
C SER A 17 3.52 7.49 -26.74
N ARG A 18 3.15 6.42 -26.04
CA ARG A 18 2.70 5.20 -26.68
C ARG A 18 1.44 5.42 -27.50
N THR A 19 1.38 4.78 -28.65
CA THR A 19 0.17 4.76 -29.48
C THR A 19 -0.98 4.06 -28.75
N ILE A 20 -2.20 4.34 -29.17
CA ILE A 20 -3.40 3.68 -28.64
C ILE A 20 -3.27 2.15 -28.73
N ALA A 21 -2.79 1.63 -29.86
CA ALA A 21 -2.65 0.18 -30.06
C ALA A 21 -1.61 -0.46 -29.11
N GLU A 22 -0.48 0.19 -28.89
CA GLU A 22 0.54 -0.28 -27.94
C GLU A 22 0.02 -0.28 -26.50
N ARG A 23 -0.65 0.80 -26.10
CA ARG A 23 -1.27 0.90 -24.77
C ARG A 23 -2.32 -0.19 -24.58
N ASP A 24 -3.26 -0.33 -25.52
CA ASP A 24 -4.35 -1.29 -25.40
C ASP A 24 -3.83 -2.73 -25.35
N ALA A 25 -2.76 -3.05 -26.07
CA ALA A 25 -2.06 -4.33 -25.96
C ALA A 25 -1.51 -4.57 -24.54
N MET A 26 -0.94 -3.54 -23.91
CA MET A 26 -0.45 -3.62 -22.52
C MET A 26 -1.59 -3.75 -21.50
N LEU A 27 -2.72 -3.07 -21.73
CA LEU A 27 -3.90 -3.13 -20.87
C LEU A 27 -4.63 -4.47 -20.91
N THR A 28 -4.44 -5.28 -21.97
CA THR A 28 -5.02 -6.64 -22.07
C THR A 28 -4.50 -7.56 -20.97
N ALA A 29 -3.22 -7.45 -20.56
CA ALA A 29 -2.62 -8.24 -19.50
C ALA A 29 -1.58 -7.40 -18.72
N PRO A 30 -2.03 -6.38 -17.99
CA PRO A 30 -1.12 -5.39 -17.43
C PRO A 30 -0.22 -5.95 -16.33
N GLY A 31 -0.64 -7.03 -15.65
CA GLY A 31 0.08 -7.54 -14.48
C GLY A 31 0.07 -6.53 -13.33
N PHE A 32 1.15 -6.47 -12.56
CA PHE A 32 1.35 -5.47 -11.52
C PHE A 32 2.77 -4.91 -11.59
N GLY A 33 2.91 -3.59 -11.78
CA GLY A 33 4.22 -2.91 -11.82
C GLY A 33 5.10 -3.27 -13.02
N LYS A 34 4.51 -3.80 -14.09
CA LYS A 34 5.23 -4.26 -15.30
C LYS A 34 5.33 -3.17 -16.37
N TYR A 35 4.26 -2.41 -16.52
CA TYR A 35 4.17 -1.30 -17.48
C TYR A 35 3.94 -0.01 -16.71
N PHE A 36 4.44 1.10 -17.24
CA PHE A 36 4.27 2.43 -16.65
C PHE A 36 3.63 3.35 -17.68
N THR A 37 2.92 4.37 -17.20
CA THR A 37 2.32 5.41 -18.04
C THR A 37 3.38 6.25 -18.74
N ASP A 38 2.96 7.16 -19.63
CA ASP A 38 3.91 7.93 -20.45
C ASP A 38 4.55 9.09 -19.70
N HIS A 39 3.96 9.50 -18.58
CA HIS A 39 4.43 10.63 -17.78
C HIS A 39 4.61 10.26 -16.31
N MET A 40 5.29 11.13 -15.59
CA MET A 40 5.48 11.09 -14.14
C MET A 40 5.42 12.50 -13.56
N ILE A 41 5.20 12.60 -12.26
CA ILE A 41 5.30 13.86 -11.51
C ILE A 41 6.68 13.97 -10.88
N ALA A 42 7.20 15.19 -10.82
CA ALA A 42 8.36 15.57 -10.01
C ALA A 42 8.06 16.89 -9.27
N ILE A 43 8.43 16.97 -7.99
CA ILE A 43 8.41 18.19 -7.19
C ILE A 43 9.72 18.23 -6.43
N ARG A 44 10.43 19.37 -6.48
CA ARG A 44 11.70 19.55 -5.79
C ARG A 44 11.49 20.19 -4.43
N TRP A 45 12.41 19.92 -3.55
CA TRP A 45 12.50 20.59 -2.26
C TRP A 45 13.94 20.90 -1.89
N ASP A 46 14.17 22.08 -1.39
CA ASP A 46 15.41 22.41 -0.68
C ASP A 46 15.10 23.20 0.61
N SER A 47 16.06 23.20 1.53
CA SER A 47 15.90 23.83 2.85
C SER A 47 15.78 25.34 2.82
N THR A 48 16.03 26.00 1.68
CA THR A 48 15.99 27.46 1.51
C THR A 48 14.69 27.93 0.87
N GLN A 49 14.16 27.20 -0.09
CA GLN A 49 12.97 27.55 -0.89
C GLN A 49 11.71 26.78 -0.46
N GLY A 50 11.88 25.63 0.24
CA GLY A 50 10.77 24.73 0.48
C GLY A 50 10.43 23.89 -0.77
N TRP A 51 9.15 23.57 -0.95
CA TRP A 51 8.66 22.84 -2.13
C TRP A 51 8.52 23.78 -3.32
N HIS A 52 9.12 23.40 -4.46
CA HIS A 52 9.16 24.18 -5.69
C HIS A 52 9.26 23.28 -6.93
N ASP A 53 9.25 23.89 -8.11
CA ASP A 53 9.42 23.21 -9.41
C ASP A 53 8.55 21.96 -9.56
N ALA A 54 7.25 22.11 -9.38
CA ALA A 54 6.29 21.04 -9.62
C ALA A 54 6.10 20.85 -11.14
N GLU A 55 6.32 19.61 -11.63
CA GLU A 55 6.30 19.30 -13.04
C GLU A 55 5.60 17.99 -13.35
N VAL A 56 4.91 17.95 -14.50
CA VAL A 56 4.59 16.73 -15.24
C VAL A 56 5.70 16.53 -16.26
N LEU A 57 6.36 15.39 -16.24
CA LEU A 57 7.52 15.05 -17.08
C LEU A 57 7.28 13.75 -17.85
N PRO A 58 7.92 13.51 -19.00
CA PRO A 58 8.00 12.18 -19.59
C PRO A 58 8.52 11.16 -18.56
N TYR A 59 7.92 9.99 -18.52
CA TYR A 59 8.42 8.88 -17.70
C TYR A 59 9.81 8.44 -18.19
N GLY A 60 10.76 8.37 -17.31
CA GLY A 60 12.12 7.98 -17.65
C GLY A 60 13.02 7.77 -16.42
N PRO A 61 14.29 7.43 -16.66
CA PRO A 61 15.30 7.27 -15.61
C PRO A 61 15.51 8.55 -14.79
N LEU A 62 15.75 8.38 -13.49
CA LEU A 62 16.21 9.48 -12.63
C LEU A 62 17.72 9.58 -12.71
N LEU A 63 18.24 10.80 -12.94
CA LEU A 63 19.66 11.08 -12.86
C LEU A 63 20.01 11.44 -11.41
N LEU A 64 20.77 10.58 -10.74
CA LEU A 64 21.23 10.76 -9.37
C LEU A 64 22.75 10.85 -9.32
N ASP A 65 23.26 11.76 -8.49
CA ASP A 65 24.69 11.78 -8.16
C ASP A 65 25.03 10.48 -7.36
N PRO A 66 26.18 9.82 -7.62
CA PRO A 66 26.58 8.63 -6.86
C PRO A 66 26.68 8.86 -5.34
N ALA A 67 26.86 10.09 -4.88
CA ALA A 67 26.88 10.45 -3.48
C ALA A 67 25.49 10.83 -2.92
N ALA A 68 24.41 10.64 -3.70
CA ALA A 68 23.06 10.93 -3.22
C ALA A 68 22.73 10.14 -1.94
N SER A 69 22.25 10.81 -0.90
CA SER A 69 22.03 10.23 0.44
C SER A 69 21.12 9.00 0.42
N VAL A 70 20.15 8.96 -0.50
CA VAL A 70 19.24 7.81 -0.65
C VAL A 70 19.99 6.53 -0.97
N LEU A 71 21.07 6.57 -1.74
CA LEU A 71 21.85 5.40 -2.15
C LEU A 71 22.66 4.78 -1.01
N HIS A 72 22.97 5.54 0.03
CA HIS A 72 23.84 5.12 1.13
C HIS A 72 23.10 4.91 2.45
N TYR A 73 22.06 5.70 2.71
CA TYR A 73 21.37 5.72 4.01
C TYR A 73 19.90 5.32 3.92
N GLY A 74 19.40 4.97 2.72
CA GLY A 74 18.01 4.58 2.53
C GLY A 74 17.02 5.67 2.99
N GLN A 75 17.40 6.96 2.88
CA GLN A 75 16.54 8.07 3.24
C GLN A 75 15.51 8.30 2.13
N GLU A 76 14.49 7.43 2.14
CA GLU A 76 13.39 7.42 1.19
C GLU A 76 12.11 6.91 1.83
N ILE A 77 10.98 7.33 1.29
CA ILE A 77 9.63 6.90 1.68
C ILE A 77 8.77 6.74 0.43
N PHE A 78 7.73 5.92 0.54
CA PHE A 78 6.82 5.74 -0.57
C PHE A 78 5.38 5.52 -0.13
N GLU A 79 4.47 5.65 -1.08
CA GLU A 79 3.06 5.35 -0.95
C GLU A 79 2.59 4.38 -2.04
N GLY A 80 1.42 3.82 -1.84
CA GLY A 80 0.72 3.05 -2.84
C GLY A 80 -0.76 3.39 -2.76
N ILE A 81 -1.31 3.88 -3.85
CA ILE A 81 -2.70 4.28 -3.98
C ILE A 81 -3.21 3.91 -5.36
N LYS A 82 -4.52 3.67 -5.50
CA LYS A 82 -5.14 3.28 -6.75
C LYS A 82 -6.12 4.33 -7.23
N ALA A 83 -6.22 4.47 -8.54
CA ALA A 83 -7.35 5.12 -9.19
C ALA A 83 -8.21 4.08 -9.90
N TYR A 84 -9.50 4.29 -9.84
CA TYR A 84 -10.54 3.41 -10.35
C TYR A 84 -11.36 4.15 -11.41
N ARG A 85 -11.57 3.52 -12.57
CA ARG A 85 -12.49 4.04 -13.57
C ARG A 85 -13.90 3.59 -13.21
N HIS A 86 -14.79 4.54 -12.99
CA HIS A 86 -16.19 4.28 -12.72
C HIS A 86 -16.96 4.04 -14.05
N ALA A 87 -18.21 3.56 -13.93
CA ALA A 87 -19.04 3.20 -15.09
C ALA A 87 -19.37 4.39 -16.03
N ASP A 88 -19.35 5.61 -15.50
CA ASP A 88 -19.55 6.85 -16.27
C ASP A 88 -18.26 7.35 -16.97
N GLY A 89 -17.15 6.60 -16.83
CA GLY A 89 -15.83 6.93 -17.37
C GLY A 89 -14.98 7.85 -16.48
N SER A 90 -15.55 8.42 -15.43
CA SER A 90 -14.80 9.24 -14.49
C SER A 90 -13.78 8.42 -13.70
N ILE A 91 -12.70 9.08 -13.25
CA ILE A 91 -11.60 8.43 -12.54
C ILE A 91 -11.57 8.95 -11.12
N TRP A 92 -11.61 8.03 -10.17
CA TRP A 92 -11.66 8.31 -8.75
C TRP A 92 -10.52 7.61 -8.00
N THR A 93 -10.11 8.18 -6.88
CA THR A 93 -9.16 7.55 -5.95
C THR A 93 -9.77 7.44 -4.57
N PHE A 94 -9.24 6.53 -3.75
CA PHE A 94 -9.81 6.19 -2.45
C PHE A 94 -8.91 6.69 -1.33
N ARG A 95 -9.44 7.60 -0.48
CA ARG A 95 -8.80 8.17 0.71
C ARG A 95 -7.40 8.80 0.47
N PRO A 96 -7.21 9.60 -0.59
CA PRO A 96 -5.88 10.13 -0.90
C PRO A 96 -5.33 11.03 0.20
N GLU A 97 -6.17 11.75 0.94
CA GLU A 97 -5.74 12.59 2.06
C GLU A 97 -5.12 11.74 3.18
N ALA A 98 -5.65 10.54 3.43
CA ALA A 98 -5.08 9.62 4.41
C ALA A 98 -3.70 9.10 3.97
N ASN A 99 -3.51 8.85 2.66
CA ASN A 99 -2.19 8.52 2.09
C ASN A 99 -1.22 9.69 2.22
N GLY A 100 -1.64 10.92 1.87
CA GLY A 100 -0.82 12.12 2.04
C GLY A 100 -0.40 12.36 3.49
N ALA A 101 -1.31 12.21 4.43
CA ALA A 101 -1.02 12.32 5.86
C ALA A 101 -0.07 11.22 6.35
N ARG A 102 -0.16 9.99 5.81
CA ARG A 102 0.77 8.91 6.12
C ARG A 102 2.15 9.15 5.50
N LEU A 103 2.22 9.70 4.28
CA LEU A 103 3.47 10.14 3.67
C LEU A 103 4.18 11.18 4.58
N GLN A 104 3.45 12.15 5.13
CA GLN A 104 3.99 13.13 6.08
C GLN A 104 4.53 12.46 7.36
N ARG A 105 3.80 11.51 7.95
CA ARG A 105 4.29 10.76 9.11
C ARG A 105 5.57 9.99 8.79
N SER A 106 5.63 9.36 7.62
CA SER A 106 6.82 8.65 7.15
C SER A 106 7.98 9.61 6.90
N ALA A 107 7.73 10.77 6.29
CA ALA A 107 8.73 11.82 6.08
C ALA A 107 9.32 12.31 7.40
N ARG A 108 8.46 12.66 8.37
CA ARG A 108 8.89 13.10 9.71
C ARG A 108 9.78 12.05 10.38
N ARG A 109 9.43 10.76 10.28
CA ARG A 109 10.21 9.67 10.89
C ARG A 109 11.61 9.53 10.28
N LEU A 110 11.76 9.80 8.98
CA LEU A 110 13.04 9.70 8.27
C LEU A 110 13.75 11.04 8.08
N ALA A 111 13.30 12.08 8.78
CA ALA A 111 13.84 13.44 8.66
C ALA A 111 13.87 13.95 7.20
N LEU A 112 12.81 13.62 6.44
CA LEU A 112 12.50 14.17 5.13
C LEU A 112 11.49 15.32 5.27
N PRO A 113 11.40 16.24 4.28
CA PRO A 113 10.41 17.31 4.29
C PRO A 113 8.99 16.76 4.15
N GLU A 114 8.04 17.36 4.87
CA GLU A 114 6.64 16.99 4.76
C GLU A 114 6.00 17.69 3.56
N LEU A 115 5.59 16.93 2.54
CA LEU A 115 4.80 17.46 1.43
C LEU A 115 3.39 17.77 1.93
N PRO A 116 2.82 18.97 1.68
CA PRO A 116 1.43 19.26 2.02
C PRO A 116 0.46 18.25 1.39
N VAL A 117 -0.56 17.84 2.16
CA VAL A 117 -1.55 16.86 1.68
C VAL A 117 -2.27 17.33 0.41
N VAL A 118 -2.51 18.64 0.29
CA VAL A 118 -3.13 19.22 -0.90
C VAL A 118 -2.25 19.02 -2.14
N ASP A 119 -0.93 19.14 -2.02
CA ASP A 119 0.01 18.94 -3.13
C ASP A 119 0.15 17.44 -3.47
N PHE A 120 0.06 16.57 -2.45
CA PHE A 120 0.00 15.13 -2.69
C PHE A 120 -1.23 14.76 -3.54
N VAL A 121 -2.42 15.24 -3.18
CA VAL A 121 -3.66 14.97 -3.93
C VAL A 121 -3.60 15.60 -5.32
N GLU A 122 -3.12 16.83 -5.42
CA GLU A 122 -2.99 17.54 -6.69
C GLU A 122 -2.01 16.83 -7.65
N SER A 123 -0.92 16.27 -7.14
CA SER A 123 0.01 15.48 -7.96
C SER A 123 -0.65 14.32 -8.69
N LEU A 124 -1.62 13.64 -8.04
CA LEU A 124 -2.40 12.57 -8.65
C LEU A 124 -3.36 13.10 -9.73
N ARG A 125 -3.99 14.27 -9.49
CA ARG A 125 -4.87 14.93 -10.47
C ARG A 125 -4.09 15.33 -11.72
N GLN A 126 -2.93 15.93 -11.54
CA GLN A 126 -2.07 16.37 -12.65
C GLN A 126 -1.61 15.19 -13.51
N LEU A 127 -1.26 14.05 -12.89
CA LEU A 127 -0.90 12.85 -13.65
C LEU A 127 -2.11 12.25 -14.38
N ILE A 128 -3.30 12.23 -13.77
CA ILE A 128 -4.54 11.78 -14.44
C ILE A 128 -4.95 12.72 -15.58
N ALA A 129 -4.70 14.01 -15.46
CA ALA A 129 -5.03 14.97 -16.53
C ALA A 129 -4.31 14.64 -17.85
N VAL A 130 -3.11 14.07 -17.79
CA VAL A 130 -2.32 13.69 -18.99
C VAL A 130 -2.44 12.20 -19.31
N ASP A 131 -2.42 11.32 -18.31
CA ASP A 131 -2.34 9.86 -18.44
C ASP A 131 -3.61 9.11 -18.03
N GLY A 132 -4.72 9.79 -17.81
CA GLY A 132 -5.97 9.16 -17.38
C GLY A 132 -6.48 8.06 -18.33
N HIS A 133 -6.10 8.12 -19.62
CA HIS A 133 -6.39 7.11 -20.62
C HIS A 133 -5.72 5.74 -20.34
N TRP A 134 -4.71 5.69 -19.45
CA TRP A 134 -4.07 4.48 -18.98
C TRP A 134 -4.86 3.76 -17.87
N ALA A 135 -5.85 4.41 -17.24
CA ALA A 135 -6.67 3.77 -16.24
C ALA A 135 -7.58 2.72 -16.89
N PRO A 136 -7.40 1.41 -16.60
CA PRO A 136 -8.22 0.37 -17.20
C PRO A 136 -9.65 0.41 -16.66
N GLY A 137 -10.62 -0.07 -17.46
CA GLY A 137 -12.05 -0.11 -17.10
C GLY A 137 -12.60 -1.49 -16.76
N GLU A 138 -11.76 -2.52 -16.84
CA GLU A 138 -12.17 -3.90 -16.56
C GLU A 138 -12.38 -4.15 -15.06
N VAL A 139 -13.14 -5.20 -14.75
CA VAL A 139 -13.43 -5.59 -13.37
C VAL A 139 -12.14 -5.89 -12.59
N GLU A 140 -12.03 -5.34 -11.38
CA GLU A 140 -10.88 -5.46 -10.48
C GLU A 140 -9.55 -4.92 -11.04
N THR A 141 -9.58 -4.19 -12.15
CA THR A 141 -8.40 -3.48 -12.67
C THR A 141 -8.33 -2.05 -12.12
N SER A 142 -7.16 -1.45 -12.11
CA SER A 142 -6.95 -0.10 -11.58
C SER A 142 -5.70 0.54 -12.17
N LEU A 143 -5.57 1.85 -12.05
CA LEU A 143 -4.28 2.51 -12.22
C LEU A 143 -3.62 2.65 -10.85
N TYR A 144 -2.48 1.99 -10.65
CA TYR A 144 -1.73 2.04 -9.41
C TYR A 144 -0.70 3.17 -9.47
N PHE A 145 -0.80 4.13 -8.55
CA PHE A 145 0.22 5.15 -8.34
C PHE A 145 1.24 4.69 -7.31
N ARG A 146 2.49 5.05 -7.58
CA ARG A 146 3.60 4.96 -6.66
C ARG A 146 4.18 6.36 -6.39
N PRO A 147 3.57 7.11 -5.47
CA PRO A 147 4.22 8.29 -4.90
C PRO A 147 5.44 7.87 -4.09
N PHE A 148 6.56 8.58 -4.22
CA PHE A 148 7.74 8.33 -3.40
C PHE A 148 8.58 9.60 -3.27
N MET A 149 9.38 9.66 -2.22
CA MET A 149 10.27 10.78 -1.93
C MET A 149 11.65 10.25 -1.60
N ILE A 150 12.68 10.86 -2.15
CA ILE A 150 14.08 10.49 -1.94
C ILE A 150 14.91 11.72 -1.53
N ALA A 151 15.89 11.49 -0.66
CA ALA A 151 16.95 12.44 -0.41
C ALA A 151 18.00 12.34 -1.53
N ASP A 152 18.00 13.30 -2.45
CA ASP A 152 18.87 13.33 -3.63
C ASP A 152 20.05 14.29 -3.51
N GLU A 153 20.28 14.87 -2.33
CA GLU A 153 21.48 15.66 -2.04
C GLU A 153 22.74 14.81 -2.16
N ALA A 154 23.70 15.31 -2.93
CA ALA A 154 25.03 14.71 -3.06
C ALA A 154 25.89 15.01 -1.83
N PHE A 155 25.77 14.17 -0.80
CA PHE A 155 26.48 14.36 0.48
C PHE A 155 26.62 13.03 1.24
N LEU A 156 27.85 12.65 1.58
CA LEU A 156 28.15 11.39 2.30
C LEU A 156 28.12 11.50 3.82
N GLY A 157 27.90 12.68 4.39
CA GLY A 157 27.78 12.85 5.84
C GLY A 157 26.43 12.37 6.35
N VAL A 158 26.40 11.75 7.54
CA VAL A 158 25.15 11.21 8.12
C VAL A 158 24.40 12.33 8.83
N ARG A 159 23.44 12.92 8.15
CA ARG A 159 22.48 13.92 8.66
C ARG A 159 21.23 13.96 7.81
N ALA A 160 20.19 14.63 8.29
CA ALA A 160 19.02 14.94 7.47
C ALA A 160 19.42 15.68 6.19
N ALA A 161 18.93 15.24 5.04
CA ALA A 161 19.22 15.87 3.74
C ALA A 161 18.62 17.28 3.67
N GLN A 162 19.29 18.17 2.96
CA GLN A 162 18.83 19.52 2.68
C GLN A 162 18.24 19.66 1.27
N LYS A 163 18.24 18.58 0.49
CA LYS A 163 17.54 18.47 -0.80
C LYS A 163 16.82 17.14 -0.88
N ALA A 164 15.62 17.17 -1.39
CA ALA A 164 14.80 16.00 -1.63
C ALA A 164 13.94 16.22 -2.88
N SER A 165 13.51 15.12 -3.47
CA SER A 165 12.57 15.14 -4.57
C SER A 165 11.43 14.19 -4.31
N TYR A 166 10.22 14.64 -4.59
CA TYR A 166 9.01 13.83 -4.61
C TYR A 166 8.63 13.49 -6.04
N TYR A 167 8.22 12.25 -6.25
CA TYR A 167 7.81 11.74 -7.55
C TYR A 167 6.51 10.97 -7.45
N VAL A 168 5.75 10.93 -8.55
CA VAL A 168 4.66 9.97 -8.73
C VAL A 168 4.83 9.29 -10.08
N ILE A 169 4.90 7.97 -10.08
CA ILE A 169 4.80 7.13 -11.28
C ILE A 169 3.51 6.33 -11.22
N ALA A 170 2.98 5.93 -12.38
CA ALA A 170 1.76 5.16 -12.45
C ALA A 170 1.92 3.91 -13.32
N SER A 171 1.20 2.85 -12.95
CA SER A 171 1.22 1.56 -13.61
C SER A 171 -0.18 0.98 -13.70
N PRO A 172 -0.68 0.58 -14.88
CA PRO A 172 -1.93 -0.17 -14.96
C PRO A 172 -1.76 -1.50 -14.22
N ALA A 173 -2.73 -1.86 -13.42
CA ALA A 173 -2.75 -3.07 -12.61
C ALA A 173 -3.96 -3.92 -12.97
N GLY A 174 -3.71 -5.18 -13.28
CA GLY A 174 -4.73 -6.20 -13.47
C GLY A 174 -5.33 -6.68 -12.13
N ALA A 175 -6.29 -7.57 -12.22
CA ALA A 175 -6.82 -8.25 -11.05
C ALA A 175 -5.69 -8.97 -10.30
N TYR A 176 -5.57 -8.72 -8.99
CA TYR A 176 -4.53 -9.36 -8.16
C TYR A 176 -4.66 -10.88 -8.17
N PHE A 177 -5.88 -11.37 -8.18
CA PHE A 177 -6.22 -12.79 -8.31
C PHE A 177 -6.80 -13.07 -9.69
N ALA A 178 -5.96 -13.34 -10.67
CA ALA A 178 -6.38 -13.57 -12.07
C ALA A 178 -7.37 -14.75 -12.23
N LYS A 179 -7.39 -15.70 -11.29
CA LYS A 179 -8.28 -16.87 -11.26
C LYS A 179 -9.40 -16.78 -10.22
N GLY A 180 -9.68 -15.58 -9.69
CA GLY A 180 -10.60 -15.36 -8.57
C GLY A 180 -9.89 -15.41 -7.21
N VAL A 181 -10.53 -14.85 -6.20
CA VAL A 181 -9.99 -14.79 -4.83
C VAL A 181 -9.98 -16.19 -4.22
N ALA A 182 -8.82 -16.66 -3.83
CA ALA A 182 -8.62 -17.95 -3.17
C ALA A 182 -7.76 -17.78 -1.91
N PRO A 183 -7.96 -18.62 -0.89
CA PRO A 183 -7.13 -18.62 0.30
C PRO A 183 -5.66 -18.89 -0.03
N VAL A 184 -4.76 -18.24 0.70
CA VAL A 184 -3.31 -18.39 0.54
C VAL A 184 -2.67 -19.02 1.78
N ALA A 185 -1.52 -19.67 1.59
CA ALA A 185 -0.66 -20.12 2.67
C ALA A 185 0.32 -19.00 3.06
N ILE A 186 0.53 -18.85 4.36
CA ILE A 186 1.45 -17.88 4.97
C ILE A 186 2.55 -18.61 5.72
N TRP A 187 3.79 -18.14 5.60
CA TRP A 187 4.96 -18.64 6.33
C TRP A 187 5.23 -17.80 7.56
N LEU A 188 5.43 -18.43 8.71
CA LEU A 188 5.87 -17.75 9.92
C LEU A 188 7.39 -17.63 9.92
N SER A 189 7.90 -16.41 9.92
CA SER A 189 9.32 -16.14 10.17
C SER A 189 9.57 -16.04 11.68
N THR A 190 10.49 -16.87 12.17
CA THR A 190 10.95 -16.85 13.57
C THR A 190 12.40 -16.36 13.72
N ASP A 191 13.13 -16.28 12.61
CA ASP A 191 14.56 -15.92 12.62
C ASP A 191 14.79 -14.44 12.33
N TYR A 192 13.79 -13.78 11.75
CA TYR A 192 13.89 -12.38 11.31
C TYR A 192 12.74 -11.55 11.86
N ALA A 193 13.01 -10.28 12.12
CA ALA A 193 12.01 -9.27 12.45
C ALA A 193 11.85 -8.30 11.29
N ARG A 194 10.62 -7.88 11.01
CA ARG A 194 10.34 -6.84 10.02
C ARG A 194 10.73 -5.45 10.51
N ALA A 195 10.42 -5.17 11.76
CA ALA A 195 10.63 -3.88 12.43
C ALA A 195 10.61 -4.07 13.94
N ALA A 196 11.02 -3.04 14.68
CA ALA A 196 10.98 -3.03 16.14
C ALA A 196 10.37 -1.72 16.65
N LYS A 197 9.87 -1.73 17.88
CA LYS A 197 9.37 -0.54 18.56
C LYS A 197 10.47 0.54 18.64
N GLY A 198 10.14 1.77 18.25
CA GLY A 198 11.11 2.86 18.16
C GLY A 198 11.93 2.86 16.87
N GLY A 199 11.83 1.81 16.04
CA GLY A 199 12.39 1.75 14.69
C GLY A 199 11.54 2.47 13.65
N THR A 200 11.61 2.03 12.41
CA THR A 200 10.92 2.64 11.27
C THR A 200 9.62 1.93 10.87
N GLY A 201 9.14 0.95 11.65
CA GLY A 201 8.04 0.06 11.28
C GLY A 201 6.73 0.77 10.92
N ALA A 202 6.40 1.86 11.61
CA ALA A 202 5.22 2.68 11.32
C ALA A 202 5.42 3.65 10.13
N ALA A 203 6.64 3.82 9.63
CA ALA A 203 6.92 4.58 8.41
C ALA A 203 6.89 3.66 7.19
N LYS A 204 6.39 4.18 6.07
CA LYS A 204 6.40 3.44 4.79
C LYS A 204 7.68 3.74 4.03
N CYS A 205 8.77 3.04 4.38
CA CYS A 205 10.12 3.23 3.82
C CYS A 205 10.73 1.90 3.36
N GLY A 206 11.61 1.95 2.38
CA GLY A 206 12.18 0.77 1.73
C GLY A 206 12.97 -0.14 2.66
N GLY A 207 13.60 0.41 3.71
CA GLY A 207 14.32 -0.39 4.69
C GLY A 207 13.48 -1.48 5.36
N ASN A 208 12.20 -1.19 5.68
CA ASN A 208 11.28 -2.19 6.24
C ASN A 208 10.94 -3.30 5.23
N TYR A 209 10.88 -2.94 3.94
CA TYR A 209 10.62 -3.93 2.88
C TYR A 209 11.87 -4.73 2.55
N ALA A 210 13.04 -4.11 2.53
CA ALA A 210 14.31 -4.80 2.34
C ALA A 210 14.53 -5.88 3.42
N ALA A 211 14.20 -5.59 4.69
CA ALA A 211 14.27 -6.54 5.79
C ALA A 211 13.37 -7.78 5.58
N SER A 212 12.31 -7.67 4.80
CA SER A 212 11.37 -8.77 4.54
C SER A 212 11.72 -9.61 3.29
N LEU A 213 12.70 -9.23 2.47
CA LEU A 213 12.98 -9.90 1.19
C LEU A 213 13.48 -11.33 1.37
N LEU A 214 14.45 -11.55 2.26
CA LEU A 214 14.96 -12.91 2.53
C LEU A 214 13.89 -13.80 3.18
N PRO A 215 13.18 -13.39 4.24
CA PRO A 215 12.06 -14.18 4.77
C PRO A 215 10.96 -14.45 3.74
N GLN A 216 10.72 -13.53 2.80
CA GLN A 216 9.77 -13.75 1.70
C GLN A 216 10.26 -14.83 0.71
N GLN A 217 11.55 -14.88 0.41
CA GLN A 217 12.12 -15.96 -0.40
C GLN A 217 11.97 -17.32 0.29
N GLU A 218 12.20 -17.38 1.60
CA GLU A 218 11.96 -18.59 2.40
C GLU A 218 10.49 -19.01 2.34
N ALA A 219 9.56 -18.05 2.48
CA ALA A 219 8.12 -18.32 2.36
C ALA A 219 7.77 -18.93 1.01
N VAL A 220 8.30 -18.36 -0.09
CA VAL A 220 8.09 -18.90 -1.45
C VAL A 220 8.65 -20.32 -1.58
N ALA A 221 9.83 -20.60 -1.03
CA ALA A 221 10.43 -21.94 -1.03
C ALA A 221 9.58 -22.97 -0.27
N GLN A 222 8.78 -22.53 0.71
CA GLN A 222 7.83 -23.36 1.46
C GLN A 222 6.42 -23.41 0.81
N GLY A 223 6.27 -22.87 -0.40
CA GLY A 223 4.99 -22.81 -1.12
C GLY A 223 3.99 -21.84 -0.49
N CYS A 224 4.46 -20.82 0.22
CA CYS A 224 3.65 -19.79 0.84
C CYS A 224 3.71 -18.49 0.03
N SER A 225 2.59 -17.74 0.03
CA SER A 225 2.47 -16.49 -0.74
C SER A 225 3.12 -15.29 -0.03
N GLN A 226 3.15 -15.31 1.30
CA GLN A 226 3.60 -14.19 2.14
C GLN A 226 4.26 -14.72 3.42
N VAL A 227 5.05 -13.85 4.04
CA VAL A 227 5.66 -14.10 5.35
C VAL A 227 4.92 -13.31 6.43
N LEU A 228 4.67 -13.92 7.59
CA LEU A 228 4.17 -13.31 8.81
C LEU A 228 5.33 -13.09 9.77
N PHE A 229 5.33 -11.94 10.43
CA PHE A 229 6.32 -11.59 11.47
C PHE A 229 5.69 -11.53 12.86
N LEU A 230 6.50 -11.82 13.86
CA LEU A 230 6.18 -11.63 15.26
C LEU A 230 6.91 -10.41 15.82
N ASP A 231 6.46 -9.93 16.97
CA ASP A 231 7.15 -8.91 17.73
C ASP A 231 8.60 -9.33 18.06
N PRO A 232 9.59 -8.45 17.87
CA PRO A 232 10.99 -8.83 17.99
C PRO A 232 11.47 -8.95 19.45
N VAL A 233 10.65 -8.59 20.44
CA VAL A 233 11.04 -8.59 21.85
C VAL A 233 10.72 -9.90 22.53
N GLU A 234 9.46 -10.35 22.41
CA GLU A 234 8.98 -11.59 23.03
C GLU A 234 8.88 -12.76 22.04
N GLY A 235 8.86 -12.45 20.71
CA GLY A 235 8.69 -13.47 19.66
C GLY A 235 7.33 -14.19 19.76
N LYS A 236 6.33 -13.54 20.28
CA LYS A 236 5.07 -14.15 20.71
C LYS A 236 3.85 -13.55 20.04
N TYR A 237 3.83 -12.24 19.85
CA TYR A 237 2.66 -11.53 19.33
C TYR A 237 2.76 -11.33 17.83
N LEU A 238 1.63 -11.48 17.17
CA LEU A 238 1.51 -11.20 15.75
C LEU A 238 1.75 -9.71 15.50
N GLU A 239 2.50 -9.41 14.46
CA GLU A 239 2.61 -8.05 13.95
C GLU A 239 1.88 -7.95 12.60
N GLU A 240 2.60 -7.94 11.50
CA GLU A 240 1.99 -7.88 10.17
C GLU A 240 2.73 -8.82 9.21
N LEU A 241 2.17 -9.03 8.02
CA LEU A 241 2.85 -9.69 6.93
C LEU A 241 3.90 -8.74 6.32
N GLY A 242 4.69 -9.23 5.40
CA GLY A 242 5.71 -8.41 4.73
C GLY A 242 5.22 -7.04 4.22
N GLY A 243 3.96 -6.92 3.81
CA GLY A 243 3.36 -5.68 3.32
C GLY A 243 1.85 -5.55 3.56
N MET A 244 1.25 -6.32 4.47
CA MET A 244 -0.19 -6.33 4.72
C MET A 244 -0.50 -6.51 6.21
N ASN A 245 -1.57 -5.86 6.69
CA ASN A 245 -2.11 -6.09 8.03
C ASN A 245 -2.94 -7.39 8.08
N VAL A 246 -3.09 -8.00 9.24
CA VAL A 246 -3.80 -9.27 9.46
C VAL A 246 -5.03 -9.07 10.36
N PHE A 247 -6.08 -9.84 10.08
CA PHE A 247 -7.33 -9.90 10.82
C PHE A 247 -7.74 -11.34 11.09
N LEU A 248 -8.40 -11.55 12.22
CA LEU A 248 -8.96 -12.82 12.65
C LEU A 248 -10.45 -12.62 12.94
N VAL A 249 -11.29 -13.49 12.43
CA VAL A 249 -12.73 -13.54 12.71
C VAL A 249 -12.99 -14.66 13.69
N TYR A 250 -13.62 -14.33 14.80
CA TYR A 250 -13.96 -15.30 15.84
C TYR A 250 -15.38 -15.86 15.66
N LYS A 251 -15.63 -17.02 16.26
CA LYS A 251 -16.93 -17.70 16.22
C LYS A 251 -18.09 -16.87 16.76
N ASP A 252 -17.80 -15.93 17.68
CA ASP A 252 -18.80 -14.97 18.18
C ASP A 252 -19.10 -13.82 17.20
N GLY A 253 -18.50 -13.85 16.01
CA GLY A 253 -18.61 -12.82 14.97
C GLY A 253 -17.69 -11.62 15.19
N SER A 254 -16.87 -11.58 16.25
CA SER A 254 -15.95 -10.47 16.47
C SER A 254 -14.78 -10.48 15.49
N LEU A 255 -14.36 -9.29 15.09
CA LEU A 255 -13.21 -9.04 14.22
C LEU A 255 -12.04 -8.50 15.04
N VAL A 256 -10.95 -9.25 15.08
CA VAL A 256 -9.77 -8.93 15.87
C VAL A 256 -8.57 -8.63 14.95
N THR A 257 -7.77 -7.64 15.30
CA THR A 257 -6.51 -7.33 14.61
C THR A 257 -5.45 -6.90 15.61
N PRO A 258 -4.17 -7.17 15.35
CA PRO A 258 -3.09 -6.62 16.18
C PRO A 258 -3.21 -5.11 16.36
N GLU A 259 -3.04 -4.63 17.59
CA GLU A 259 -2.99 -3.20 17.91
C GLU A 259 -1.75 -2.57 17.29
N LEU A 260 -1.83 -1.28 16.97
CA LEU A 260 -0.71 -0.53 16.41
C LEU A 260 0.35 -0.30 17.49
N SER A 261 1.45 -1.01 17.38
CA SER A 261 2.56 -1.04 18.38
C SER A 261 3.66 -0.02 18.11
N GLY A 262 3.61 0.66 16.94
CA GLY A 262 4.70 1.50 16.43
C GLY A 262 5.70 0.75 15.55
N SER A 263 5.61 -0.59 15.49
CA SER A 263 6.32 -1.45 14.52
C SER A 263 5.43 -1.91 13.37
N ILE A 264 4.10 -1.78 13.49
CA ILE A 264 3.10 -2.12 12.47
C ILE A 264 2.73 -0.86 11.66
N LEU A 265 2.64 -1.00 10.34
CA LEU A 265 2.19 0.08 9.48
C LEU A 265 0.69 0.37 9.70
N GLU A 266 0.35 1.64 9.89
CA GLU A 266 -1.03 2.13 9.97
C GLU A 266 -1.70 2.01 8.58
N GLY A 267 -2.25 0.82 8.28
CA GLY A 267 -2.83 0.51 6.98
C GLY A 267 -4.12 1.28 6.74
N ILE A 268 -4.23 1.99 5.60
CA ILE A 268 -5.46 2.72 5.22
C ILE A 268 -6.57 1.72 4.90
N THR A 269 -6.24 0.61 4.23
CA THR A 269 -7.19 -0.49 4.02
C THR A 269 -7.62 -1.10 5.35
N ARG A 270 -6.68 -1.30 6.30
CA ARG A 270 -7.00 -1.78 7.66
C ARG A 270 -8.02 -0.87 8.34
N ASP A 271 -7.75 0.43 8.37
CA ASP A 271 -8.64 1.42 8.99
C ASP A 271 -10.02 1.46 8.32
N SER A 272 -10.07 1.35 6.99
CA SER A 272 -11.33 1.28 6.25
C SER A 272 -12.14 0.01 6.59
N ILE A 273 -11.49 -1.16 6.69
CA ILE A 273 -12.14 -2.41 7.09
C ILE A 273 -12.69 -2.32 8.51
N LEU A 274 -11.93 -1.74 9.45
CA LEU A 274 -12.40 -1.52 10.82
C LEU A 274 -13.66 -0.65 10.86
N GLN A 275 -13.69 0.42 10.03
CA GLN A 275 -14.86 1.28 9.94
C GLN A 275 -16.07 0.56 9.34
N LEU A 276 -15.89 -0.15 8.20
CA LEU A 276 -16.97 -0.91 7.56
C LEU A 276 -17.52 -2.01 8.48
N ALA A 277 -16.67 -2.68 9.25
CA ALA A 277 -17.09 -3.66 10.23
C ALA A 277 -17.92 -3.02 11.35
N ARG A 278 -17.51 -1.87 11.87
CA ARG A 278 -18.29 -1.10 12.86
C ARG A 278 -19.65 -0.66 12.33
N ASP A 279 -19.71 -0.21 11.08
CA ASP A 279 -20.96 0.20 10.42
C ASP A 279 -21.97 -0.95 10.32
N ARG A 280 -21.49 -2.18 10.23
CA ARG A 280 -22.30 -3.41 10.23
C ARG A 280 -22.65 -3.91 11.62
N GLY A 281 -22.23 -3.24 12.69
CA GLY A 281 -22.41 -3.69 14.06
C GLY A 281 -21.51 -4.87 14.45
N ILE A 282 -20.47 -5.18 13.66
CA ILE A 282 -19.48 -6.20 14.01
C ILE A 282 -18.63 -5.66 15.16
N LYS A 283 -18.48 -6.43 16.22
CA LYS A 283 -17.60 -6.08 17.33
C LYS A 283 -16.13 -6.11 16.87
N VAL A 284 -15.50 -4.95 16.85
CA VAL A 284 -14.09 -4.78 16.44
C VAL A 284 -13.21 -4.68 17.68
N VAL A 285 -12.11 -5.44 17.71
CA VAL A 285 -11.15 -5.45 18.81
C VAL A 285 -9.73 -5.30 18.27
N GLU A 286 -9.06 -4.25 18.73
CA GLU A 286 -7.65 -3.99 18.43
C GLU A 286 -6.84 -4.32 19.70
N ARG A 287 -6.03 -5.38 19.67
CA ARG A 287 -5.26 -5.87 20.81
C ARG A 287 -4.07 -6.70 20.37
N LYS A 288 -3.19 -7.02 21.30
CA LYS A 288 -2.17 -8.05 21.07
C LYS A 288 -2.85 -9.40 20.83
N VAL A 289 -2.38 -10.14 19.84
CA VAL A 289 -2.78 -11.50 19.50
C VAL A 289 -1.54 -12.38 19.50
N THR A 290 -1.59 -13.53 20.17
CA THR A 290 -0.42 -14.42 20.18
C THR A 290 -0.46 -15.41 19.03
N LEU A 291 0.70 -15.89 18.61
CA LEU A 291 0.83 -17.00 17.66
C LEU A 291 0.09 -18.25 18.18
N GLN A 292 0.20 -18.54 19.47
CA GLN A 292 -0.48 -19.70 20.06
C GLN A 292 -1.99 -19.57 19.98
N GLU A 293 -2.52 -18.36 20.21
CA GLU A 293 -3.96 -18.08 20.09
C GLU A 293 -4.47 -18.32 18.66
N TRP A 294 -3.70 -17.91 17.63
CA TRP A 294 -4.06 -18.23 16.24
C TRP A 294 -4.09 -19.74 16.02
N ARG A 295 -3.04 -20.46 16.43
CA ARG A 295 -2.93 -21.91 16.22
C ARG A 295 -4.08 -22.67 16.90
N ASP A 296 -4.30 -22.39 18.16
CA ASP A 296 -5.32 -23.08 18.95
C ASP A 296 -6.73 -22.69 18.49
N GLY A 297 -6.95 -21.40 18.20
CA GLY A 297 -8.22 -20.88 17.76
C GLY A 297 -8.67 -21.47 16.41
N VAL A 298 -7.76 -21.59 15.45
CA VAL A 298 -8.08 -22.26 14.16
C VAL A 298 -8.28 -23.76 14.36
N ALA A 299 -7.44 -24.42 15.14
CA ALA A 299 -7.55 -25.86 15.38
C ALA A 299 -8.86 -26.23 16.12
N SER A 300 -9.34 -25.37 17.01
CA SER A 300 -10.60 -25.59 17.76
C SER A 300 -11.85 -25.07 17.02
N GLY A 301 -11.70 -24.29 15.97
CA GLY A 301 -12.79 -23.60 15.27
C GLY A 301 -13.31 -22.36 16.02
N GLU A 302 -12.59 -21.86 17.02
CA GLU A 302 -12.90 -20.57 17.68
C GLU A 302 -12.54 -19.38 16.78
N ILE A 303 -11.47 -19.49 15.98
CA ILE A 303 -11.15 -18.59 14.88
C ILE A 303 -11.65 -19.25 13.60
N THR A 304 -12.65 -18.63 12.99
CA THR A 304 -13.34 -19.16 11.81
C THR A 304 -12.77 -18.69 10.50
N GLU A 305 -12.20 -17.48 10.48
CA GLU A 305 -11.58 -16.89 9.28
C GLU A 305 -10.34 -16.09 9.65
N VAL A 306 -9.36 -16.10 8.75
CA VAL A 306 -8.20 -15.21 8.83
C VAL A 306 -7.99 -14.56 7.48
N PHE A 307 -7.65 -13.28 7.46
CA PHE A 307 -7.33 -12.59 6.22
C PHE A 307 -6.28 -11.50 6.40
N ALA A 308 -5.60 -11.18 5.32
CA ALA A 308 -4.70 -10.03 5.21
C ALA A 308 -5.35 -8.92 4.38
N CYS A 309 -4.94 -7.67 4.61
CA CYS A 309 -5.39 -6.55 3.80
C CYS A 309 -4.29 -5.55 3.48
N GLY A 310 -4.40 -4.93 2.30
CA GLY A 310 -3.49 -3.89 1.82
C GLY A 310 -3.96 -3.30 0.50
N THR A 311 -3.36 -2.21 0.04
CA THR A 311 -3.82 -1.50 -1.17
C THR A 311 -3.77 -2.37 -2.42
N ALA A 312 -2.71 -3.17 -2.61
CA ALA A 312 -2.53 -3.96 -3.83
C ALA A 312 -3.53 -5.11 -3.91
N ALA A 313 -3.59 -5.95 -2.88
CA ALA A 313 -4.40 -7.17 -2.84
C ALA A 313 -5.82 -6.95 -2.27
N VAL A 314 -6.11 -5.76 -1.78
CA VAL A 314 -7.35 -5.36 -1.10
C VAL A 314 -7.58 -6.19 0.17
N VAL A 315 -8.22 -7.35 0.06
CA VAL A 315 -8.41 -8.36 1.12
C VAL A 315 -8.06 -9.72 0.55
N THR A 316 -7.22 -10.46 1.26
CA THR A 316 -6.72 -11.78 0.87
C THR A 316 -7.05 -12.79 1.97
N PRO A 317 -7.91 -13.78 1.73
CA PRO A 317 -8.15 -14.85 2.68
C PRO A 317 -6.88 -15.64 2.97
N ILE A 318 -6.67 -16.03 4.23
CA ILE A 318 -5.57 -16.90 4.65
C ILE A 318 -6.17 -18.25 5.04
N GLY A 319 -5.85 -19.31 4.29
CA GLY A 319 -6.33 -20.67 4.57
C GLY A 319 -5.36 -21.45 5.44
N GLN A 320 -4.06 -21.13 5.41
CA GLN A 320 -3.07 -21.92 6.12
C GLN A 320 -1.94 -21.07 6.66
N LEU A 321 -1.53 -21.31 7.91
CA LEU A 321 -0.30 -20.82 8.51
C LEU A 321 0.69 -21.97 8.65
N LYS A 322 1.88 -21.83 8.10
CA LYS A 322 3.00 -22.78 8.21
C LYS A 322 4.14 -22.18 9.01
N GLY A 323 4.74 -22.99 9.86
CA GLY A 323 6.01 -22.72 10.53
C GLY A 323 6.96 -23.86 10.33
N LYS A 324 8.17 -23.79 10.93
CA LYS A 324 9.20 -24.84 10.81
C LYS A 324 8.68 -26.21 11.21
N ASP A 325 7.90 -26.29 12.29
CA ASP A 325 7.48 -27.55 12.94
C ASP A 325 5.97 -27.72 13.00
N PHE A 326 5.20 -26.87 12.34
CA PHE A 326 3.73 -26.94 12.37
C PHE A 326 3.09 -26.42 11.10
N SER A 327 1.84 -26.82 10.92
CA SER A 327 0.92 -26.25 9.94
C SER A 327 -0.49 -26.27 10.54
N VAL A 328 -1.24 -25.20 10.41
CA VAL A 328 -2.61 -25.08 10.90
C VAL A 328 -3.50 -24.40 9.87
N GLY A 329 -4.75 -24.81 9.79
CA GLY A 329 -5.73 -24.39 8.79
C GLY A 329 -5.80 -25.32 7.57
N ASP A 330 -6.69 -24.98 6.64
CA ASP A 330 -6.94 -25.74 5.40
C ASP A 330 -6.94 -24.79 4.20
N LEU A 331 -5.98 -24.99 3.31
CA LEU A 331 -5.85 -24.18 2.08
C LEU A 331 -6.99 -24.46 1.07
N ASN A 332 -7.68 -25.60 1.18
CA ASN A 332 -8.78 -25.96 0.31
C ASN A 332 -10.15 -25.53 0.86
N ALA A 333 -10.20 -25.00 2.09
CA ALA A 333 -11.41 -24.44 2.64
C ALA A 333 -11.87 -23.22 1.82
N PRO A 334 -13.17 -22.98 1.66
CA PRO A 334 -13.65 -21.77 1.00
C PRO A 334 -13.20 -20.51 1.77
N ALA A 335 -13.08 -19.41 1.06
CA ALA A 335 -12.86 -18.10 1.69
C ALA A 335 -14.04 -17.77 2.61
N GLY A 336 -13.76 -17.22 3.79
CA GLY A 336 -14.78 -16.94 4.80
C GLY A 336 -15.78 -15.86 4.37
N GLU A 337 -17.01 -15.96 4.84
CA GLU A 337 -18.12 -15.06 4.46
C GLU A 337 -17.89 -13.61 4.92
N VAL A 338 -17.42 -13.42 6.16
CA VAL A 338 -17.12 -12.08 6.69
C VAL A 338 -16.00 -11.43 5.87
N THR A 339 -14.92 -12.17 5.60
CA THR A 339 -13.80 -11.76 4.77
C THR A 339 -14.26 -11.29 3.39
N MET A 340 -15.06 -12.14 2.70
CA MET A 340 -15.50 -11.85 1.34
C MET A 340 -16.52 -10.74 1.29
N SER A 341 -17.41 -10.64 2.27
CA SER A 341 -18.39 -9.55 2.32
C SER A 341 -17.77 -8.19 2.60
N LEU A 342 -16.75 -8.10 3.47
CA LEU A 342 -15.98 -6.87 3.70
C LEU A 342 -15.18 -6.48 2.45
N ARG A 343 -14.56 -7.46 1.78
CA ARG A 343 -13.88 -7.25 0.51
C ARG A 343 -14.83 -6.67 -0.54
N GLN A 344 -16.00 -7.29 -0.72
CA GLN A 344 -16.98 -6.89 -1.71
C GLN A 344 -17.46 -5.45 -1.45
N GLU A 345 -17.84 -5.11 -0.20
CA GLU A 345 -18.29 -3.76 0.12
C GLU A 345 -17.20 -2.72 -0.13
N LEU A 346 -15.96 -3.00 0.31
CA LEU A 346 -14.84 -2.08 0.08
C LEU A 346 -14.59 -1.85 -1.41
N THR A 347 -14.57 -2.92 -2.22
CA THR A 347 -14.37 -2.80 -3.67
C THR A 347 -15.55 -2.10 -4.35
N ASP A 348 -16.77 -2.37 -3.92
CA ASP A 348 -17.95 -1.72 -4.48
C ASP A 348 -17.97 -0.21 -4.23
N ILE A 349 -17.50 0.24 -3.05
CA ILE A 349 -17.28 1.67 -2.79
C ILE A 349 -16.18 2.21 -3.72
N GLN A 350 -15.04 1.53 -3.81
CA GLN A 350 -13.90 1.98 -4.60
C GLN A 350 -14.24 2.14 -6.10
N TYR A 351 -15.08 1.25 -6.63
CA TYR A 351 -15.53 1.31 -8.04
C TYR A 351 -16.83 2.09 -8.25
N GLY A 352 -17.35 2.76 -7.23
CA GLY A 352 -18.59 3.56 -7.32
C GLY A 352 -19.86 2.72 -7.51
N ARG A 353 -19.85 1.44 -7.18
CA ARG A 353 -21.01 0.55 -7.21
C ARG A 353 -21.89 0.67 -5.97
N LEU A 354 -21.32 1.13 -4.86
CA LEU A 354 -22.04 1.48 -3.63
C LEU A 354 -21.80 2.96 -3.29
N PRO A 355 -22.75 3.61 -2.60
CA PRO A 355 -22.59 4.97 -2.13
C PRO A 355 -21.40 5.11 -1.17
N ASP A 356 -20.62 6.16 -1.35
CA ASP A 356 -19.55 6.55 -0.43
C ASP A 356 -20.12 7.34 0.76
N ARG A 357 -20.52 6.66 1.82
CA ARG A 357 -21.11 7.27 3.02
C ARG A 357 -20.09 7.94 3.94
N HIS A 358 -18.80 7.75 3.67
CA HIS A 358 -17.71 8.31 4.48
C HIS A 358 -16.96 9.45 3.80
N GLY A 359 -17.26 9.77 2.55
CA GLY A 359 -16.53 10.76 1.77
C GLY A 359 -15.08 10.33 1.49
N TRP A 360 -14.85 9.05 1.26
CA TRP A 360 -13.54 8.48 0.98
C TRP A 360 -13.07 8.62 -0.46
N LEU A 361 -14.02 8.81 -1.37
CA LEU A 361 -13.72 8.94 -2.80
C LEU A 361 -13.42 10.37 -3.19
N VAL A 362 -12.36 10.56 -3.93
CA VAL A 362 -11.97 11.85 -4.50
C VAL A 362 -11.88 11.71 -6.01
N LYS A 363 -12.62 12.55 -6.74
CA LYS A 363 -12.57 12.61 -8.20
C LYS A 363 -11.24 13.20 -8.65
N LEU A 364 -10.54 12.50 -9.55
CA LEU A 364 -9.26 12.92 -10.14
C LEU A 364 -9.43 13.46 -11.56
N SER A 365 -10.36 12.89 -12.36
CA SER A 365 -10.67 13.42 -13.70
C SER A 365 -11.50 14.70 -13.63
N ALA A 366 -11.33 15.60 -14.60
CA ALA A 366 -12.17 16.80 -14.75
C ALA A 366 -13.65 16.45 -14.92
#